data_c7d892d23603bd844821876b82abf889
#
_entry.id   c7d892d23603bd844821876b82abf889
#
_cell.length_a   1.000
_cell.length_b   1.000
_cell.length_c   1.000
_cell.angle_alpha   90.00
_cell.angle_beta   90.00
_cell.angle_gamma   90.00
#
_symmetry.space_group_name_H-M   'P 1'
#
loop_
_entity.id
_entity.type
_entity.pdbx_description
1 polymer ?
#
loop_
_entity_poly.entity_id
_entity_poly.type
_entity_poly.pdbx_seq_one_letter_code
_entity_poly.pdbx_strand_id
1 'polypeptide(L)'
;KVMRKIALEFAREGFEKVHDIKPADVRNYLGAPEYSRDKYQGNEYAGVVTGLAWTAVGGEILFVETSLSKGKGGKLTLTGNLGDVMKESAMLALEYLKAHTCLLDISEEIFDNWNIHVHVPEGAIPKDGPSAGITMVTSLASALTQRKVKPNLAMTGEITLRGKVLPVGGIKEKILAAKRAGIKEIILCEENRKNIEEIQSVYLKGLTFHYVNDIKEVLDLALTDEKVNGAIDFCTEMNKNNK
;
A
#
# COMPACT_ATOMS: atom_id res chain seq x y z
N LYS A 1 22.99 1.68 22.81
CA LYS A 1 23.46 3.06 22.53
C LYS A 1 23.05 4.02 23.66
N VAL A 2 21.77 4.08 24.08
CA VAL A 2 21.27 4.98 25.16
C VAL A 2 22.07 4.78 26.45
N MET A 3 22.12 3.57 27.00
CA MET A 3 22.84 3.27 28.25
C MET A 3 24.32 3.66 28.18
N ARG A 4 24.97 3.53 27.04
CA ARG A 4 26.36 3.95 26.87
C ARG A 4 26.54 5.47 27.01
N LYS A 5 25.60 6.27 26.42
CA LYS A 5 25.63 7.72 26.53
C LYS A 5 25.37 8.17 27.98
N ILE A 6 24.39 7.57 28.64
CA ILE A 6 24.10 7.85 30.07
C ILE A 6 25.30 7.52 30.94
N ALA A 7 25.94 6.38 30.73
CA ALA A 7 27.13 6.02 31.47
C ALA A 7 28.31 7.01 31.25
N LEU A 8 28.40 7.57 30.05
CA LEU A 8 29.39 8.58 29.71
C LEU A 8 29.09 9.93 30.37
N GLU A 9 27.80 10.33 30.40
CA GLU A 9 27.33 11.53 31.11
C GLU A 9 27.56 11.38 32.63
N PHE A 10 27.21 10.21 33.19
CA PHE A 10 27.49 9.89 34.58
C PHE A 10 29.00 9.99 34.94
N ALA A 11 29.86 9.47 34.08
CA ALA A 11 31.30 9.52 34.27
C ALA A 11 31.89 10.95 34.23
N ARG A 12 31.21 11.85 33.51
CA ARG A 12 31.63 13.26 33.35
C ARG A 12 31.09 14.19 34.43
N GLU A 13 29.81 14.04 34.74
CA GLU A 13 29.06 15.01 35.53
C GLU A 13 28.56 14.47 36.89
N GLY A 14 28.47 13.14 37.03
CA GLY A 14 27.87 12.46 38.19
C GLY A 14 26.35 12.67 38.24
N PHE A 15 25.62 11.71 38.75
CA PHE A 15 24.21 11.91 39.10
C PHE A 15 23.95 11.35 40.51
N GLU A 16 23.22 12.10 41.30
CA GLU A 16 22.76 11.66 42.61
C GLU A 16 21.37 11.00 42.57
N LYS A 17 20.68 11.01 41.44
CA LYS A 17 19.29 10.54 41.28
C LYS A 17 19.13 9.61 40.10
N VAL A 18 18.07 8.78 40.18
CA VAL A 18 17.63 7.95 39.05
C VAL A 18 17.34 8.82 37.83
N HIS A 19 17.95 8.49 36.71
CA HIS A 19 17.77 9.21 35.45
C HIS A 19 16.57 8.64 34.75
N ASP A 20 15.45 9.38 34.70
CA ASP A 20 14.22 9.00 34.04
C ASP A 20 14.24 9.52 32.59
N ILE A 21 14.26 8.59 31.61
CA ILE A 21 14.33 8.91 30.18
C ILE A 21 12.91 8.94 29.60
N LYS A 22 12.46 10.11 29.20
CA LYS A 22 11.18 10.28 28.53
C LYS A 22 11.32 10.04 27.03
N PRO A 23 10.23 9.69 26.30
CA PRO A 23 10.26 9.52 24.86
C PRO A 23 10.84 10.72 24.09
N ALA A 24 10.66 11.95 24.59
CA ALA A 24 11.22 13.16 24.00
C ALA A 24 12.76 13.19 24.06
N ASP A 25 13.37 12.57 25.08
CA ASP A 25 14.82 12.58 25.29
C ASP A 25 15.55 11.58 24.38
N VAL A 26 14.83 10.60 23.83
CA VAL A 26 15.42 9.55 22.98
C VAL A 26 16.21 10.14 21.81
N ARG A 27 15.72 11.24 21.23
CA ARG A 27 16.39 11.93 20.13
C ARG A 27 17.75 12.50 20.56
N ASN A 28 17.89 12.97 21.79
CA ASN A 28 19.15 13.49 22.31
C ASN A 28 20.21 12.38 22.48
N TYR A 29 19.73 11.15 22.82
CA TYR A 29 20.62 10.00 23.00
C TYR A 29 20.94 9.25 21.70
N LEU A 30 20.00 9.15 20.76
CA LEU A 30 20.15 8.33 19.55
C LEU A 30 20.43 9.16 18.29
N GLY A 31 20.20 10.47 18.33
CA GLY A 31 20.26 11.35 17.16
C GLY A 31 18.92 11.43 16.42
N ALA A 32 18.93 11.97 15.22
CA ALA A 32 17.76 11.99 14.35
C ALA A 32 17.31 10.55 14.03
N PRO A 33 15.99 10.30 13.88
CA PRO A 33 15.50 9.01 13.42
C PRO A 33 16.15 8.65 12.09
N GLU A 34 16.68 7.45 11.99
CA GLU A 34 17.32 6.93 10.78
C GLU A 34 16.27 6.65 9.67
N TYR A 35 15.04 6.42 10.11
CA TYR A 35 13.88 6.19 9.23
C TYR A 35 12.81 7.26 9.51
N SER A 36 12.34 7.94 8.46
CA SER A 36 11.14 8.75 8.55
C SER A 36 9.93 7.82 8.71
N ARG A 37 9.00 8.17 9.59
CA ARG A 37 7.74 7.43 9.65
C ARG A 37 6.95 7.76 8.42
N ASP A 38 6.58 6.73 7.67
CA ASP A 38 5.64 6.87 6.58
C ASP A 38 4.33 7.44 7.12
N LYS A 39 3.90 8.51 6.50
CA LYS A 39 2.59 9.10 6.77
C LYS A 39 1.72 8.84 5.55
N TYR A 40 0.48 8.50 5.81
CA TYR A 40 -0.53 8.48 4.76
C TYR A 40 -0.54 9.81 4.01
N GLN A 41 -0.43 9.75 2.67
CA GLN A 41 -0.25 10.93 1.81
C GLN A 41 -1.54 11.48 1.20
N GLY A 42 -2.69 10.87 1.51
CA GLY A 42 -3.97 11.26 0.92
C GLY A 42 -4.35 10.43 -0.31
N ASN A 43 -5.43 10.83 -0.97
CA ASN A 43 -6.03 10.13 -2.12
C ASN A 43 -6.28 11.07 -3.31
N GLU A 44 -5.48 12.11 -3.44
CA GLU A 44 -5.65 13.17 -4.44
C GLU A 44 -5.37 12.68 -5.87
N TYR A 45 -4.57 11.63 -6.02
CA TYR A 45 -4.12 11.08 -7.30
C TYR A 45 -4.75 9.73 -7.58
N ALA A 46 -5.17 9.51 -8.84
CA ALA A 46 -5.54 8.19 -9.31
C ALA A 46 -4.31 7.27 -9.34
N GLY A 47 -4.53 5.99 -9.04
CA GLY A 47 -3.47 4.99 -9.07
C GLY A 47 -2.58 4.93 -7.83
N VAL A 48 -2.84 5.74 -6.78
CA VAL A 48 -2.06 5.70 -5.54
C VAL A 48 -2.83 4.95 -4.45
N VAL A 49 -2.28 3.83 -3.98
CA VAL A 49 -2.91 2.96 -2.98
C VAL A 49 -1.92 2.59 -1.89
N THR A 50 -2.40 2.56 -0.65
CA THR A 50 -1.60 2.15 0.50
C THR A 50 -1.74 0.65 0.75
N GLY A 51 -0.63 -0.05 0.72
CA GLY A 51 -0.51 -1.45 1.12
C GLY A 51 0.16 -1.59 2.49
N LEU A 52 0.19 -2.83 2.99
CA LEU A 52 0.84 -3.18 4.25
C LEU A 52 1.90 -4.24 4.01
N ALA A 53 3.12 -3.97 4.45
CA ALA A 53 4.26 -4.86 4.37
C ALA A 53 4.70 -5.33 5.77
N TRP A 54 5.36 -6.49 5.78
CA TRP A 54 6.06 -7.01 6.94
C TRP A 54 7.54 -7.19 6.60
N THR A 55 8.40 -6.76 7.51
CA THR A 55 9.85 -6.86 7.40
C THR A 55 10.44 -7.46 8.67
N ALA A 56 11.71 -7.83 8.64
CA ALA A 56 12.42 -8.37 9.81
C ALA A 56 12.46 -7.39 11.00
N VAL A 57 12.23 -6.10 10.76
CA VAL A 57 12.23 -5.05 11.80
C VAL A 57 10.81 -4.59 12.18
N GLY A 58 9.78 -5.21 11.64
CA GLY A 58 8.38 -4.91 11.95
C GLY A 58 7.53 -4.66 10.71
N GLY A 59 6.31 -4.15 10.92
CA GLY A 59 5.42 -3.77 9.84
C GLY A 59 5.67 -2.35 9.35
N GLU A 60 5.41 -2.12 8.06
CA GLU A 60 5.50 -0.84 7.37
C GLU A 60 4.31 -0.64 6.45
N ILE A 61 3.96 0.61 6.17
CA ILE A 61 3.08 0.92 5.04
C ILE A 61 3.93 1.05 3.79
N LEU A 62 3.36 0.69 2.65
CA LEU A 62 3.96 0.90 1.35
C LEU A 62 2.96 1.57 0.42
N PHE A 63 3.43 2.37 -0.50
CA PHE A 63 2.61 2.94 -1.55
C PHE A 63 2.81 2.16 -2.83
N VAL A 64 1.70 1.91 -3.53
CA VAL A 64 1.73 1.42 -4.91
C VAL A 64 1.17 2.54 -5.77
N GLU A 65 1.94 2.96 -6.75
CA GLU A 65 1.62 4.08 -7.64
C GLU A 65 1.53 3.56 -9.07
N THR A 66 0.39 3.75 -9.71
CA THR A 66 0.21 3.42 -11.12
C THR A 66 0.01 4.67 -11.95
N SER A 67 0.76 4.80 -13.03
CA SER A 67 0.66 5.87 -14.00
C SER A 67 0.41 5.31 -15.40
N LEU A 68 -0.35 6.04 -16.20
CA LEU A 68 -0.66 5.70 -17.58
C LEU A 68 -0.01 6.70 -18.53
N SER A 69 0.56 6.23 -19.62
CA SER A 69 1.12 7.08 -20.67
C SER A 69 0.69 6.57 -22.04
N LYS A 70 0.41 7.48 -22.98
CA LYS A 70 0.08 7.10 -24.34
C LYS A 70 1.19 6.27 -24.97
N GLY A 71 0.85 5.16 -25.59
CA GLY A 71 1.81 4.30 -26.27
C GLY A 71 1.12 3.10 -26.89
N LYS A 72 1.68 2.57 -27.97
CA LYS A 72 1.16 1.37 -28.62
C LYS A 72 1.71 0.11 -27.95
N GLY A 73 0.84 -0.89 -27.76
CA GLY A 73 1.21 -2.24 -27.33
C GLY A 73 1.16 -2.50 -25.82
N GLY A 74 0.52 -1.64 -25.03
CA GLY A 74 0.12 -1.95 -23.65
C GLY A 74 1.26 -2.40 -22.72
N LYS A 75 2.45 -1.79 -22.85
CA LYS A 75 3.63 -2.20 -22.09
C LYS A 75 3.43 -2.01 -20.59
N LEU A 76 3.65 -3.07 -19.81
CA LEU A 76 3.77 -2.98 -18.35
C LEU A 76 5.22 -2.73 -17.94
N THR A 77 5.46 -1.67 -17.19
CA THR A 77 6.75 -1.36 -16.59
C THR A 77 6.63 -1.42 -15.07
N LEU A 78 7.54 -2.12 -14.41
CA LEU A 78 7.56 -2.31 -12.96
C LEU A 78 8.86 -1.74 -12.40
N THR A 79 8.77 -0.87 -11.39
CA THR A 79 9.93 -0.27 -10.72
C THR A 79 9.75 -0.21 -9.21
N GLY A 80 10.84 -0.03 -8.44
CA GLY A 80 10.80 0.04 -6.98
C GLY A 80 11.54 -1.08 -6.28
N ASN A 81 12.50 -1.73 -6.97
CA ASN A 81 13.30 -2.85 -6.46
C ASN A 81 12.42 -4.03 -6.01
N LEU A 82 11.51 -4.42 -6.91
CA LEU A 82 10.55 -5.51 -6.68
C LEU A 82 11.22 -6.86 -6.92
N GLY A 83 11.04 -7.79 -6.00
CA GLY A 83 11.37 -9.19 -6.18
C GLY A 83 10.43 -9.87 -7.18
N ASP A 84 10.74 -11.13 -7.52
CA ASP A 84 10.03 -11.81 -8.61
C ASP A 84 8.58 -12.13 -8.26
N VAL A 85 8.29 -12.53 -7.01
CA VAL A 85 6.93 -12.80 -6.54
C VAL A 85 6.05 -11.54 -6.61
N MET A 86 6.61 -10.39 -6.25
CA MET A 86 5.87 -9.13 -6.31
C MET A 86 5.64 -8.66 -7.75
N LYS A 87 6.58 -8.92 -8.68
CA LYS A 87 6.40 -8.68 -10.12
C LYS A 87 5.31 -9.56 -10.71
N GLU A 88 5.32 -10.86 -10.36
CA GLU A 88 4.26 -11.79 -10.76
C GLU A 88 2.89 -11.32 -10.26
N SER A 89 2.80 -10.86 -9.03
CA SER A 89 1.59 -10.32 -8.44
C SER A 89 1.05 -9.11 -9.21
N ALA A 90 1.94 -8.20 -9.68
CA ALA A 90 1.56 -7.07 -10.50
C ALA A 90 1.08 -7.48 -11.90
N MET A 91 1.75 -8.45 -12.53
CA MET A 91 1.33 -9.02 -13.82
C MET A 91 -0.04 -9.70 -13.70
N LEU A 92 -0.23 -10.50 -12.66
CA LEU A 92 -1.49 -11.19 -12.37
C LEU A 92 -2.64 -10.20 -12.17
N ALA A 93 -2.39 -9.11 -11.43
CA ALA A 93 -3.36 -8.04 -11.22
C ALA A 93 -3.80 -7.39 -12.53
N LEU A 94 -2.86 -7.11 -13.44
CA LEU A 94 -3.15 -6.55 -14.75
C LEU A 94 -3.95 -7.52 -15.62
N GLU A 95 -3.54 -8.78 -15.70
CA GLU A 95 -4.23 -9.79 -16.51
C GLU A 95 -5.65 -10.08 -15.99
N TYR A 96 -5.86 -10.02 -14.67
CA TYR A 96 -7.19 -10.10 -14.08
C TYR A 96 -8.08 -8.95 -14.57
N LEU A 97 -7.59 -7.71 -14.54
CA LEU A 97 -8.37 -6.54 -14.98
C LEU A 97 -8.66 -6.57 -16.49
N LYS A 98 -7.71 -7.01 -17.31
CA LYS A 98 -7.94 -7.21 -18.75
C LYS A 98 -9.05 -8.22 -19.04
N ALA A 99 -9.11 -9.30 -18.28
CA ALA A 99 -10.14 -10.32 -18.41
C ALA A 99 -11.52 -9.89 -17.86
N HIS A 100 -11.56 -8.80 -17.08
CA HIS A 100 -12.76 -8.37 -16.36
C HIS A 100 -13.03 -6.87 -16.51
N THR A 101 -12.84 -6.32 -17.71
CA THR A 101 -13.05 -4.89 -18.03
C THR A 101 -14.44 -4.38 -17.67
N CYS A 102 -15.45 -5.26 -17.74
CA CYS A 102 -16.81 -4.95 -17.33
C CYS A 102 -16.97 -4.58 -15.85
N LEU A 103 -16.07 -5.01 -14.96
CA LEU A 103 -16.10 -4.62 -13.55
C LEU A 103 -15.77 -3.13 -13.36
N LEU A 104 -15.05 -2.53 -14.29
CA LEU A 104 -14.57 -1.17 -14.23
C LEU A 104 -15.30 -0.23 -15.20
N ASP A 105 -16.16 -0.77 -16.05
CA ASP A 105 -16.81 -0.03 -17.14
C ASP A 105 -15.79 0.70 -18.04
N ILE A 106 -14.74 -0.02 -18.46
CA ILE A 106 -13.68 0.48 -19.34
C ILE A 106 -13.61 -0.31 -20.64
N SER A 107 -13.17 0.35 -21.73
CA SER A 107 -12.91 -0.31 -23.02
C SER A 107 -11.62 -1.14 -22.96
N GLU A 108 -11.65 -2.33 -23.58
CA GLU A 108 -10.46 -3.17 -23.76
C GLU A 108 -9.34 -2.47 -24.55
N GLU A 109 -9.69 -1.56 -25.45
CA GLU A 109 -8.75 -0.78 -26.27
C GLU A 109 -7.78 0.09 -25.43
N ILE A 110 -8.12 0.35 -24.16
CA ILE A 110 -7.24 1.10 -23.27
C ILE A 110 -5.90 0.39 -23.07
N PHE A 111 -5.92 -0.95 -23.04
CA PHE A 111 -4.71 -1.76 -22.87
C PHE A 111 -3.81 -1.79 -24.10
N ASP A 112 -4.33 -1.50 -25.29
CA ASP A 112 -3.54 -1.44 -26.52
C ASP A 112 -2.94 -0.05 -26.77
N ASN A 113 -3.58 1.00 -26.26
CA ASN A 113 -3.26 2.39 -26.55
C ASN A 113 -2.51 3.10 -25.41
N TRP A 114 -2.38 2.45 -24.24
CA TRP A 114 -1.74 3.04 -23.07
C TRP A 114 -0.72 2.09 -22.46
N ASN A 115 0.48 2.61 -22.21
CA ASN A 115 1.47 1.93 -21.40
C ASN A 115 1.15 2.13 -19.91
N ILE A 116 1.40 1.12 -19.13
CA ILE A 116 1.15 1.09 -17.69
C ILE A 116 2.49 1.05 -16.95
N HIS A 117 2.68 1.94 -16.01
CA HIS A 117 3.85 1.93 -15.14
C HIS A 117 3.39 1.81 -13.68
N VAL A 118 3.81 0.74 -13.02
CA VAL A 118 3.60 0.54 -11.59
C VAL A 118 4.93 0.77 -10.88
N HIS A 119 4.91 1.68 -9.92
CA HIS A 119 6.06 2.01 -9.08
C HIS A 119 5.74 1.78 -7.61
N VAL A 120 6.70 1.24 -6.88
CA VAL A 120 6.62 1.15 -5.41
C VAL A 120 7.80 1.93 -4.84
N PRO A 121 7.57 3.12 -4.26
CA PRO A 121 8.60 4.01 -3.75
C PRO A 121 9.57 3.35 -2.77
N GLU A 122 10.67 4.05 -2.45
CA GLU A 122 11.79 3.57 -1.65
C GLU A 122 12.56 2.43 -2.33
N GLY A 123 12.99 2.66 -3.58
CA GLY A 123 13.71 1.68 -4.39
C GLY A 123 15.04 1.16 -3.81
N ALA A 124 15.58 1.79 -2.78
CA ALA A 124 16.75 1.29 -2.06
C ALA A 124 16.44 0.05 -1.19
N ILE A 125 15.17 -0.14 -0.82
CA ILE A 125 14.73 -1.25 0.02
C ILE A 125 14.11 -2.33 -0.88
N PRO A 126 14.67 -3.56 -0.91
CA PRO A 126 14.06 -4.66 -1.64
C PRO A 126 12.67 -5.01 -1.09
N LYS A 127 11.71 -5.20 -1.99
CA LYS A 127 10.34 -5.55 -1.65
C LYS A 127 9.94 -6.81 -2.41
N ASP A 128 9.45 -7.82 -1.70
CA ASP A 128 8.97 -9.04 -2.33
C ASP A 128 7.79 -9.64 -1.57
N GLY A 129 7.09 -10.56 -2.24
CA GLY A 129 5.98 -11.31 -1.70
C GLY A 129 4.63 -11.01 -2.35
N PRO A 130 3.65 -11.91 -2.19
CA PRO A 130 2.36 -11.84 -2.88
C PRO A 130 1.35 -10.93 -2.17
N SER A 131 1.64 -10.49 -0.95
CA SER A 131 0.66 -9.81 -0.08
C SER A 131 0.21 -8.43 -0.53
N ALA A 132 0.84 -7.88 -1.58
CA ALA A 132 0.44 -6.63 -2.23
C ALA A 132 -0.55 -6.83 -3.39
N GLY A 133 -1.04 -8.05 -3.64
CA GLY A 133 -1.89 -8.37 -4.78
C GLY A 133 -3.14 -7.49 -4.86
N ILE A 134 -3.93 -7.39 -3.78
CA ILE A 134 -5.11 -6.53 -3.77
C ILE A 134 -4.75 -5.04 -3.88
N THR A 135 -3.58 -4.62 -3.40
CA THR A 135 -3.08 -3.25 -3.53
C THR A 135 -2.74 -2.94 -5.00
N MET A 136 -2.08 -3.88 -5.69
CA MET A 136 -1.74 -3.76 -7.11
C MET A 136 -2.99 -3.65 -7.98
N VAL A 137 -3.96 -4.54 -7.80
CA VAL A 137 -5.20 -4.52 -8.60
C VAL A 137 -6.00 -3.24 -8.36
N THR A 138 -6.05 -2.75 -7.12
CA THR A 138 -6.76 -1.51 -6.78
C THR A 138 -6.05 -0.28 -7.37
N SER A 139 -4.71 -0.26 -7.34
CA SER A 139 -3.92 0.81 -7.94
C SER A 139 -4.12 0.90 -9.46
N LEU A 140 -4.05 -0.24 -10.14
CA LEU A 140 -4.34 -0.35 -11.58
C LEU A 140 -5.78 0.09 -11.89
N ALA A 141 -6.77 -0.41 -11.15
CA ALA A 141 -8.17 -0.06 -11.34
C ALA A 141 -8.45 1.43 -11.12
N SER A 142 -7.86 2.03 -10.09
CA SER A 142 -7.95 3.47 -9.84
C SER A 142 -7.35 4.28 -11.00
N ALA A 143 -6.16 3.91 -11.49
CA ALA A 143 -5.52 4.59 -12.62
C ALA A 143 -6.35 4.47 -13.91
N LEU A 144 -6.87 3.28 -14.22
CA LEU A 144 -7.66 3.00 -15.43
C LEU A 144 -9.03 3.69 -15.41
N THR A 145 -9.65 3.85 -14.25
CA THR A 145 -10.95 4.50 -14.08
C THR A 145 -10.85 5.97 -13.72
N GLN A 146 -9.66 6.45 -13.32
CA GLN A 146 -9.42 7.77 -12.77
C GLN A 146 -10.22 8.05 -11.48
N ARG A 147 -10.72 7.01 -10.81
CA ARG A 147 -11.47 7.09 -9.56
C ARG A 147 -10.52 7.20 -8.37
N LYS A 148 -10.88 8.04 -7.40
CA LYS A 148 -10.14 8.17 -6.15
C LYS A 148 -10.25 6.90 -5.32
N VAL A 149 -9.19 6.57 -4.61
CA VAL A 149 -9.21 5.55 -3.57
C VAL A 149 -9.69 6.18 -2.26
N LYS A 150 -10.47 5.46 -1.46
CA LYS A 150 -10.98 5.91 -0.17
C LYS A 150 -9.85 6.39 0.74
N PRO A 151 -10.00 7.56 1.41
CA PRO A 151 -8.94 8.09 2.26
C PRO A 151 -8.74 7.25 3.54
N ASN A 152 -7.53 7.27 4.07
CA ASN A 152 -7.14 6.55 5.30
C ASN A 152 -7.40 5.03 5.25
N LEU A 153 -7.38 4.46 4.05
CA LEU A 153 -7.54 3.04 3.77
C LEU A 153 -6.18 2.42 3.46
N ALA A 154 -5.92 1.25 4.01
CA ALA A 154 -4.82 0.38 3.61
C ALA A 154 -5.33 -1.04 3.38
N MET A 155 -4.55 -1.85 2.69
CA MET A 155 -4.96 -3.20 2.37
C MET A 155 -3.80 -4.18 2.30
N THR A 156 -4.10 -5.46 2.48
CA THR A 156 -3.15 -6.55 2.29
C THR A 156 -3.90 -7.83 1.95
N GLY A 157 -3.42 -8.55 0.94
CA GLY A 157 -4.00 -9.80 0.47
C GLY A 157 -3.33 -10.26 -0.82
N GLU A 158 -3.20 -11.56 -0.96
CA GLU A 158 -2.79 -12.20 -2.21
C GLU A 158 -4.00 -12.36 -3.11
N ILE A 159 -3.79 -12.38 -4.42
CA ILE A 159 -4.86 -12.57 -5.41
C ILE A 159 -4.61 -13.77 -6.30
N THR A 160 -5.69 -14.31 -6.84
CA THR A 160 -5.64 -15.37 -7.86
C THR A 160 -6.20 -14.86 -9.19
N LEU A 161 -5.87 -15.54 -10.30
CA LEU A 161 -6.45 -15.24 -11.63
C LEU A 161 -7.98 -15.35 -11.69
N ARG A 162 -8.59 -16.03 -10.72
CA ARG A 162 -10.05 -16.16 -10.62
C ARG A 162 -10.70 -15.09 -9.73
N GLY A 163 -9.90 -14.13 -9.26
CA GLY A 163 -10.40 -13.04 -8.42
C GLY A 163 -10.50 -13.36 -6.94
N LYS A 164 -10.09 -14.53 -6.47
CA LYS A 164 -10.08 -14.83 -5.03
C LYS A 164 -9.00 -14.05 -4.31
N VAL A 165 -9.32 -13.59 -3.11
CA VAL A 165 -8.36 -13.01 -2.16
C VAL A 165 -7.93 -14.11 -1.19
N LEU A 166 -6.63 -14.29 -1.05
CA LEU A 166 -6.03 -15.30 -0.18
C LEU A 166 -5.41 -14.66 1.07
N PRO A 167 -5.36 -15.42 2.19
CA PRO A 167 -4.79 -14.94 3.44
C PRO A 167 -3.27 -14.75 3.34
N VAL A 168 -2.75 -13.82 4.13
CA VAL A 168 -1.33 -13.45 4.15
C VAL A 168 -0.78 -13.43 5.57
N GLY A 169 0.55 -13.51 5.68
CA GLY A 169 1.24 -13.49 6.96
C GLY A 169 1.56 -12.07 7.47
N GLY A 170 2.14 -12.01 8.70
CA GLY A 170 2.60 -10.76 9.31
C GLY A 170 1.48 -9.79 9.69
N ILE A 171 0.26 -10.29 9.94
CA ILE A 171 -0.93 -9.45 10.17
C ILE A 171 -0.74 -8.52 11.37
N LYS A 172 -0.24 -9.03 12.48
CA LYS A 172 -0.04 -8.21 13.70
C LYS A 172 0.86 -7.00 13.43
N GLU A 173 2.00 -7.22 12.79
CA GLU A 173 2.97 -6.18 12.46
C GLU A 173 2.38 -5.17 11.46
N LYS A 174 1.66 -5.65 10.44
CA LYS A 174 0.96 -4.85 9.44
C LYS A 174 -0.09 -3.94 10.08
N ILE A 175 -0.91 -4.46 11.00
CA ILE A 175 -1.93 -3.68 11.70
C ILE A 175 -1.31 -2.61 12.59
N LEU A 176 -0.23 -2.94 13.31
CA LEU A 176 0.50 -1.96 14.12
C LEU A 176 1.11 -0.85 13.26
N ALA A 177 1.61 -1.18 12.06
CA ALA A 177 2.11 -0.19 11.10
C ALA A 177 1.00 0.71 10.59
N ALA A 178 -0.11 0.16 10.16
CA ALA A 178 -1.29 0.90 9.71
C ALA A 178 -1.75 1.92 10.79
N LYS A 179 -1.85 1.47 12.04
CA LYS A 179 -2.22 2.34 13.15
C LYS A 179 -1.23 3.49 13.37
N ARG A 180 0.08 3.19 13.31
CA ARG A 180 1.13 4.23 13.45
C ARG A 180 1.08 5.26 12.33
N ALA A 181 0.72 4.83 11.12
CA ALA A 181 0.59 5.70 9.94
C ALA A 181 -0.70 6.54 9.92
N GLY A 182 -1.63 6.31 10.86
CA GLY A 182 -2.90 7.04 10.94
C GLY A 182 -3.99 6.47 10.05
N ILE A 183 -3.81 5.27 9.49
CA ILE A 183 -4.83 4.51 8.76
C ILE A 183 -5.99 4.21 9.71
N LYS A 184 -7.20 4.22 9.18
CA LYS A 184 -8.44 3.98 9.95
C LYS A 184 -9.20 2.75 9.46
N GLU A 185 -9.08 2.42 8.18
CA GLU A 185 -9.77 1.30 7.56
C GLU A 185 -8.78 0.35 6.91
N ILE A 186 -9.00 -0.94 7.04
CA ILE A 186 -8.11 -1.98 6.52
C ILE A 186 -8.92 -3.04 5.80
N ILE A 187 -8.59 -3.31 4.54
CA ILE A 187 -9.14 -4.43 3.77
C ILE A 187 -8.15 -5.61 3.84
N LEU A 188 -8.67 -6.78 4.18
CA LEU A 188 -7.89 -8.02 4.24
C LEU A 188 -8.75 -9.25 3.96
N CYS A 189 -8.12 -10.39 3.68
CA CYS A 189 -8.81 -11.64 3.44
C CYS A 189 -9.67 -12.06 4.65
N GLU A 190 -10.87 -12.61 4.40
CA GLU A 190 -11.74 -13.14 5.45
C GLU A 190 -11.02 -14.18 6.33
N GLU A 191 -10.20 -15.03 5.77
CA GLU A 191 -9.44 -16.04 6.51
C GLU A 191 -8.39 -15.45 7.47
N ASN A 192 -8.01 -14.17 7.32
CA ASN A 192 -7.15 -13.45 8.27
C ASN A 192 -7.91 -12.92 9.50
N ARG A 193 -9.23 -13.07 9.59
CA ARG A 193 -10.03 -12.68 10.76
C ARG A 193 -9.48 -13.29 12.06
N LYS A 194 -9.12 -14.55 12.02
CA LYS A 194 -8.50 -15.27 13.15
C LYS A 194 -7.24 -14.57 13.67
N ASN A 195 -6.42 -14.00 12.77
CA ASN A 195 -5.21 -13.30 13.17
C ASN A 195 -5.50 -11.95 13.83
N ILE A 196 -6.59 -11.28 13.45
CA ILE A 196 -7.04 -10.04 14.10
C ILE A 196 -7.58 -10.35 15.51
N GLU A 197 -8.30 -11.44 15.70
CA GLU A 197 -8.85 -11.88 16.99
C GLU A 197 -7.75 -12.19 18.02
N GLU A 198 -6.56 -12.60 17.57
CA GLU A 198 -5.39 -12.81 18.44
C GLU A 198 -4.71 -11.50 18.91
N ILE A 199 -5.05 -10.36 18.32
CA ILE A 199 -4.47 -9.07 18.67
C ILE A 199 -5.22 -8.44 19.84
N GLN A 200 -4.50 -7.97 20.86
CA GLN A 200 -5.12 -7.30 21.99
C GLN A 200 -5.95 -6.08 21.55
N SER A 201 -7.15 -5.92 22.07
CA SER A 201 -8.13 -4.89 21.66
C SER A 201 -7.60 -3.45 21.76
N VAL A 202 -6.67 -3.19 22.68
CA VAL A 202 -6.03 -1.87 22.80
C VAL A 202 -5.30 -1.43 21.52
N TYR A 203 -4.76 -2.38 20.75
CA TYR A 203 -4.09 -2.10 19.49
C TYR A 203 -5.08 -1.97 18.32
N LEU A 204 -6.28 -2.53 18.44
CA LEU A 204 -7.31 -2.46 17.40
C LEU A 204 -8.18 -1.21 17.50
N LYS A 205 -8.16 -0.53 18.64
CA LYS A 205 -9.01 0.65 18.90
C LYS A 205 -8.81 1.73 17.82
N GLY A 206 -9.92 2.15 17.18
CA GLY A 206 -9.93 3.17 16.14
C GLY A 206 -9.60 2.65 14.74
N LEU A 207 -9.53 1.33 14.55
CA LEU A 207 -9.41 0.66 13.26
C LEU A 207 -10.73 -0.04 12.92
N THR A 208 -11.11 0.03 11.66
CA THR A 208 -12.22 -0.73 11.07
C THR A 208 -11.64 -1.75 10.09
N PHE A 209 -12.11 -2.99 10.17
CA PHE A 209 -11.64 -4.08 9.32
C PHE A 209 -12.73 -4.50 8.35
N HIS A 210 -12.38 -4.55 7.07
CA HIS A 210 -13.23 -5.05 5.99
C HIS A 210 -12.65 -6.38 5.52
N TYR A 211 -13.39 -7.45 5.75
CA TYR A 211 -12.99 -8.79 5.37
C TYR A 211 -13.61 -9.14 4.02
N VAL A 212 -12.77 -9.60 3.10
CA VAL A 212 -13.16 -9.86 1.72
C VAL A 212 -12.71 -11.25 1.26
N ASN A 213 -13.43 -11.81 0.28
CA ASN A 213 -13.10 -13.08 -0.35
C ASN A 213 -12.69 -12.92 -1.82
N ASP A 214 -13.02 -11.76 -2.43
CA ASP A 214 -12.91 -11.59 -3.87
C ASP A 214 -12.51 -10.13 -4.23
N ILE A 215 -11.89 -9.99 -5.40
CA ILE A 215 -11.37 -8.69 -5.87
C ILE A 215 -12.50 -7.68 -6.08
N LYS A 216 -13.70 -8.12 -6.49
CA LYS A 216 -14.83 -7.21 -6.68
C LYS A 216 -15.18 -6.51 -5.37
N GLU A 217 -15.26 -7.26 -4.26
CA GLU A 217 -15.50 -6.68 -2.93
C GLU A 217 -14.41 -5.67 -2.56
N VAL A 218 -13.13 -5.97 -2.90
CA VAL A 218 -12.02 -5.02 -2.67
C VAL A 218 -12.24 -3.73 -3.43
N LEU A 219 -12.57 -3.80 -4.72
CA LEU A 219 -12.76 -2.63 -5.57
C LEU A 219 -13.98 -1.80 -5.15
N ASP A 220 -15.07 -2.44 -4.79
CA ASP A 220 -16.30 -1.80 -4.31
C ASP A 220 -16.07 -1.05 -2.98
N LEU A 221 -15.20 -1.58 -2.11
CA LEU A 221 -14.84 -0.94 -0.83
C LEU A 221 -13.79 0.16 -0.98
N ALA A 222 -12.86 0.00 -1.92
CA ALA A 222 -11.70 0.86 -2.03
C ALA A 222 -11.88 2.06 -2.95
N LEU A 223 -12.60 1.89 -4.08
CA LEU A 223 -12.81 2.94 -5.06
C LEU A 223 -14.05 3.78 -4.73
N THR A 224 -13.90 5.09 -4.75
CA THR A 224 -15.04 6.02 -4.63
C THR A 224 -15.65 6.27 -6.02
N ASP A 225 -16.83 6.86 -6.09
CA ASP A 225 -17.42 7.30 -7.36
C ASP A 225 -16.82 8.62 -7.86
N GLU A 226 -16.02 9.28 -7.02
CA GLU A 226 -15.39 10.55 -7.33
C GLU A 226 -14.13 10.34 -8.18
N LYS A 227 -14.03 11.04 -9.31
CA LYS A 227 -12.81 11.08 -10.12
C LYS A 227 -11.83 12.12 -9.59
N VAL A 228 -10.55 11.93 -9.90
CA VAL A 228 -9.50 12.90 -9.56
C VAL A 228 -9.66 14.18 -10.39
N ASN A 229 -9.08 15.28 -9.88
CA ASN A 229 -9.04 16.53 -10.62
C ASN A 229 -8.20 16.35 -11.90
N GLY A 230 -8.74 16.79 -13.04
CA GLY A 230 -8.08 16.62 -14.33
C GLY A 230 -8.09 15.17 -14.84
N ALA A 231 -9.09 14.37 -14.44
CA ALA A 231 -9.24 12.98 -14.89
C ALA A 231 -9.14 12.85 -16.41
N ILE A 232 -8.39 11.87 -16.86
CA ILE A 232 -8.23 11.56 -18.29
C ILE A 232 -9.52 10.92 -18.80
N ASP A 233 -10.09 11.47 -19.86
CA ASP A 233 -11.16 10.82 -20.61
C ASP A 233 -10.56 9.95 -21.72
N PHE A 234 -10.39 8.68 -21.43
CA PHE A 234 -9.80 7.72 -22.35
C PHE A 234 -10.59 7.56 -23.65
N CYS A 235 -11.93 7.66 -23.61
CA CYS A 235 -12.77 7.54 -24.79
C CYS A 235 -12.55 8.71 -25.74
N THR A 236 -12.52 9.94 -25.26
CA THR A 236 -12.26 11.13 -26.09
C THR A 236 -10.82 11.14 -26.63
N GLU A 237 -9.86 10.69 -25.83
CA GLU A 237 -8.46 10.62 -26.25
C GLU A 237 -8.18 9.54 -27.31
N MET A 238 -8.88 8.41 -27.29
CA MET A 238 -8.79 7.38 -28.34
C MET A 238 -9.37 7.87 -29.67
N ASN A 239 -10.48 8.60 -29.66
CA ASN A 239 -11.11 9.12 -30.86
C ASN A 239 -10.29 10.22 -31.57
N LYS A 240 -9.38 10.91 -30.88
CA LYS A 240 -8.47 11.89 -31.50
C LYS A 240 -7.37 11.24 -32.33
N ASN A 241 -7.02 9.99 -32.08
CA ASN A 241 -5.96 9.26 -32.78
C ASN A 241 -6.46 8.54 -34.05
N ASN A 242 -7.76 8.47 -34.24
CA ASN A 242 -8.41 7.82 -35.43
C ASN A 242 -8.81 8.84 -36.51
N LYS A 243 -8.39 10.09 -36.39
CA LYS A 243 -8.49 11.14 -37.39
C LYS A 243 -7.10 11.54 -37.89
#